data_94a98c7be9962d950e81fe9919daec59
#
_entry.id   94a98c7be9962d950e81fe9919daec59
#
_cell.length_a   1.000
_cell.length_b   1.000
_cell.length_c   1.000
_cell.angle_alpha   90.00
_cell.angle_beta   90.00
_cell.angle_gamma   90.00
#
_symmetry.space_group_name_H-M   'P 1'
#
loop_
_entity.id
_entity.type
_entity.pdbx_description
1 polymer ?
#
loop_
_entity_poly.entity_id
_entity_poly.type
_entity_poly.pdbx_seq_one_letter_code
_entity_poly.pdbx_strand_id
1 'polypeptide(L)'
;MSKKKKYVYLFANGKADGKGTWKELLGGKGAGLAEMSRLGIPVPAGFTITTDVCTEYYKNSRKYPAGLKEQVAHAMAKVEKAMGAEFGDPKRPLLVSVRSGARQSMPGMMETVLNVGLTSKTIPAMIERSRNERFVYDAYRRLIMMYADVVMEKAAGIEPADGHGIRHQLEQEMDQLKRQKGYQFDTDLTAGDLKHLADLFKKKVKAVLKKDFPDDPYEQLWGGIGAVFQSWNGKRAVSYRKIEGIPEEWGTAVNVQSMVFGNTGSRSGTGVAFT
;
A
#
# COMPACT_ATOMS: atom_id res chain seq x y z
N MET A 1 23.57 -13.26 -25.11
CA MET A 1 22.61 -13.32 -24.01
C MET A 1 21.88 -11.98 -23.93
N SER A 2 20.58 -11.93 -24.19
CA SER A 2 19.78 -10.70 -24.07
C SER A 2 19.84 -10.24 -22.60
N LYS A 3 20.24 -9.00 -22.35
CA LYS A 3 20.20 -8.40 -21.00
C LYS A 3 18.75 -8.47 -20.48
N LYS A 4 18.51 -9.20 -19.37
CA LYS A 4 17.19 -9.21 -18.73
C LYS A 4 16.76 -7.77 -18.43
N LYS A 5 15.57 -7.38 -18.86
CA LYS A 5 15.01 -6.03 -18.63
C LYS A 5 14.90 -5.79 -17.12
N LYS A 6 15.34 -4.63 -16.66
CA LYS A 6 15.23 -4.22 -15.24
C LYS A 6 13.90 -3.52 -15.01
N TYR A 7 13.08 -4.08 -14.15
CA TYR A 7 11.76 -3.57 -13.79
C TYR A 7 11.72 -2.94 -12.39
N VAL A 8 12.68 -3.29 -11.52
CA VAL A 8 12.66 -2.91 -10.10
C VAL A 8 13.92 -2.13 -9.75
N TYR A 9 13.72 -0.97 -9.12
CA TYR A 9 14.76 -0.01 -8.76
C TYR A 9 14.74 0.22 -7.25
N LEU A 10 15.79 -0.22 -6.57
CA LEU A 10 15.96 -0.12 -5.12
C LEU A 10 16.37 1.30 -4.70
N PHE A 11 15.92 1.71 -3.51
CA PHE A 11 16.45 2.85 -2.76
C PHE A 11 16.56 2.45 -1.27
N ALA A 12 17.77 2.51 -0.73
CA ALA A 12 18.05 2.11 0.65
C ALA A 12 19.43 2.62 1.10
N ASN A 13 19.59 2.93 2.38
CA ASN A 13 20.88 3.24 3.01
C ASN A 13 21.69 4.31 2.26
N GLY A 14 21.06 5.42 1.88
CA GLY A 14 21.73 6.51 1.17
C GLY A 14 22.11 6.19 -0.28
N LYS A 15 21.61 5.09 -0.86
CA LYS A 15 21.87 4.67 -2.24
C LYS A 15 20.57 4.43 -2.98
N ALA A 16 20.57 4.67 -4.28
CA ALA A 16 19.45 4.33 -5.15
C ALA A 16 19.95 3.87 -6.53
N ASP A 17 19.21 2.91 -7.10
CA ASP A 17 19.44 2.44 -8.48
C ASP A 17 19.00 3.47 -9.52
N GLY A 18 18.04 4.34 -9.15
CA GLY A 18 17.49 5.40 -9.97
C GLY A 18 18.04 6.80 -9.61
N LYS A 19 17.49 7.82 -10.26
CA LYS A 19 17.79 9.24 -10.01
C LYS A 19 16.59 10.13 -10.32
N GLY A 20 16.59 11.35 -9.80
CA GLY A 20 15.49 12.31 -9.89
C GLY A 20 15.04 12.68 -11.30
N THR A 21 15.93 12.59 -12.27
CA THR A 21 15.62 12.86 -13.69
C THR A 21 14.84 11.73 -14.38
N TRP A 22 14.71 10.55 -13.78
CA TRP A 22 14.05 9.40 -14.40
C TRP A 22 12.54 9.31 -14.09
N LYS A 23 11.85 10.44 -14.13
CA LYS A 23 10.40 10.51 -13.89
C LYS A 23 9.58 9.68 -14.87
N GLU A 24 10.04 9.53 -16.11
CA GLU A 24 9.36 8.71 -17.11
C GLU A 24 9.33 7.24 -16.72
N LEU A 25 10.41 6.75 -16.14
CA LEU A 25 10.58 5.35 -15.74
C LEU A 25 10.06 5.05 -14.35
N LEU A 26 10.37 5.93 -13.38
CA LEU A 26 10.10 5.70 -11.96
C LEU A 26 8.85 6.43 -11.44
N GLY A 27 8.23 7.24 -12.29
CA GLY A 27 7.20 8.18 -11.85
C GLY A 27 7.78 9.30 -10.98
N GLY A 28 6.99 10.32 -10.68
CA GLY A 28 7.45 11.45 -9.87
C GLY A 28 7.87 11.04 -8.45
N LYS A 29 7.07 10.21 -7.78
CA LYS A 29 7.39 9.74 -6.42
C LYS A 29 8.65 8.87 -6.39
N GLY A 30 8.76 7.89 -7.29
CA GLY A 30 9.92 6.99 -7.33
C GLY A 30 11.22 7.73 -7.66
N ALA A 31 11.18 8.66 -8.60
CA ALA A 31 12.32 9.52 -8.92
C ALA A 31 12.72 10.40 -7.74
N GLY A 32 11.75 11.00 -7.04
CA GLY A 32 11.99 11.80 -5.82
C GLY A 32 12.60 10.97 -4.69
N LEU A 33 12.08 9.77 -4.42
CA LEU A 33 12.63 8.85 -3.42
C LEU A 33 14.07 8.45 -3.73
N ALA A 34 14.36 8.16 -5.00
CA ALA A 34 15.72 7.85 -5.45
C ALA A 34 16.67 9.04 -5.24
N GLU A 35 16.24 10.25 -5.59
CA GLU A 35 17.05 11.45 -5.44
C GLU A 35 17.32 11.79 -3.97
N MET A 36 16.27 11.81 -3.14
CA MET A 36 16.43 12.06 -1.71
C MET A 36 17.37 11.04 -1.05
N SER A 37 17.28 9.75 -1.43
CA SER A 37 18.21 8.73 -0.94
C SER A 37 19.65 9.02 -1.35
N ARG A 38 19.90 9.45 -2.59
CA ARG A 38 21.24 9.78 -3.10
C ARG A 38 21.82 11.04 -2.42
N LEU A 39 20.97 11.96 -2.02
CA LEU A 39 21.35 13.16 -1.26
C LEU A 39 21.64 12.86 0.23
N GLY A 40 21.48 11.60 0.67
CA GLY A 40 21.73 11.21 2.06
C GLY A 40 20.57 11.51 3.01
N ILE A 41 19.42 11.93 2.51
CA ILE A 41 18.21 12.09 3.32
C ILE A 41 17.77 10.70 3.81
N PRO A 42 17.39 10.55 5.09
CA PRO A 42 17.03 9.26 5.68
C PRO A 42 15.67 8.75 5.17
N VAL A 43 15.62 8.38 3.90
CA VAL A 43 14.44 7.80 3.25
C VAL A 43 14.28 6.36 3.71
N PRO A 44 13.11 5.95 4.24
CA PRO A 44 12.84 4.55 4.54
C PRO A 44 13.05 3.66 3.31
N ALA A 45 13.72 2.52 3.49
CA ALA A 45 14.08 1.64 2.38
C ALA A 45 12.87 1.13 1.61
N GLY A 46 13.04 0.96 0.30
CA GLY A 46 11.98 0.51 -0.59
C GLY A 46 12.47 0.31 -2.02
N PHE A 47 11.54 0.04 -2.89
CA PHE A 47 11.81 -0.08 -4.33
C PHE A 47 10.65 0.46 -5.17
N THR A 48 10.97 0.82 -6.40
CA THR A 48 10.01 1.28 -7.41
C THR A 48 9.92 0.24 -8.52
N ILE A 49 8.71 -0.23 -8.82
CA ILE A 49 8.38 -0.97 -10.04
C ILE A 49 8.06 0.05 -11.13
N THR A 50 8.67 -0.08 -12.28
CA THR A 50 8.64 0.95 -13.32
C THR A 50 7.29 1.14 -14.00
N THR A 51 7.07 2.31 -14.62
CA THR A 51 5.88 2.62 -15.42
C THR A 51 5.69 1.64 -16.59
N ASP A 52 6.77 1.16 -17.19
CA ASP A 52 6.74 0.18 -18.26
C ASP A 52 6.00 -1.11 -17.87
N VAL A 53 6.15 -1.52 -16.62
CA VAL A 53 5.45 -2.72 -16.11
C VAL A 53 3.94 -2.53 -16.15
N CYS A 54 3.44 -1.34 -15.82
CA CYS A 54 2.02 -1.03 -15.94
C CYS A 54 1.52 -1.20 -17.38
N THR A 55 2.27 -0.65 -18.35
CA THR A 55 1.94 -0.75 -19.76
C THR A 55 1.98 -2.21 -20.24
N GLU A 56 3.03 -2.96 -19.88
CA GLU A 56 3.15 -4.38 -20.21
C GLU A 56 2.05 -5.22 -19.56
N TYR A 57 1.69 -4.93 -18.31
CA TYR A 57 0.60 -5.59 -17.58
C TYR A 57 -0.74 -5.51 -18.35
N TYR A 58 -1.08 -4.31 -18.86
CA TYR A 58 -2.29 -4.15 -19.65
C TYR A 58 -2.20 -4.82 -21.03
N LYS A 59 -1.07 -4.68 -21.74
CA LYS A 59 -0.84 -5.36 -23.02
C LYS A 59 -0.92 -6.88 -22.93
N ASN A 60 -0.54 -7.44 -21.78
CA ASN A 60 -0.54 -8.89 -21.52
C ASN A 60 -1.80 -9.37 -20.77
N SER A 61 -2.95 -8.74 -20.97
CA SER A 61 -4.21 -9.15 -20.35
C SER A 61 -4.12 -9.24 -18.82
N ARG A 62 -3.50 -8.25 -18.18
CA ARG A 62 -3.26 -8.13 -16.74
C ARG A 62 -2.34 -9.22 -16.17
N LYS A 63 -1.43 -9.75 -16.99
CA LYS A 63 -0.37 -10.64 -16.53
C LYS A 63 0.94 -9.87 -16.34
N TYR A 64 1.63 -10.18 -15.25
CA TYR A 64 2.94 -9.57 -14.98
C TYR A 64 4.00 -10.05 -15.97
N PRO A 65 4.95 -9.19 -16.37
CA PRO A 65 6.05 -9.60 -17.25
C PRO A 65 6.94 -10.65 -16.55
N ALA A 66 7.50 -11.54 -17.35
CA ALA A 66 8.42 -12.56 -16.87
C ALA A 66 9.62 -11.92 -16.16
N GLY A 67 10.04 -12.51 -15.04
CA GLY A 67 11.16 -12.02 -14.22
C GLY A 67 10.81 -10.88 -13.26
N LEU A 68 9.58 -10.35 -13.25
CA LEU A 68 9.19 -9.32 -12.31
C LEU A 68 9.14 -9.86 -10.87
N LYS A 69 8.57 -11.06 -10.68
CA LYS A 69 8.43 -11.66 -9.34
C LYS A 69 9.77 -11.88 -8.68
N GLU A 70 10.75 -12.37 -9.43
CA GLU A 70 12.12 -12.59 -8.98
C GLU A 70 12.81 -11.26 -8.62
N GLN A 71 12.60 -10.22 -9.41
CA GLN A 71 13.17 -8.90 -9.12
C GLN A 71 12.54 -8.26 -7.88
N VAL A 72 11.23 -8.42 -7.69
CA VAL A 72 10.52 -7.96 -6.47
C VAL A 72 11.02 -8.71 -5.24
N ALA A 73 11.14 -10.04 -5.30
CA ALA A 73 11.67 -10.85 -4.19
C ALA A 73 13.10 -10.44 -3.82
N HIS A 74 13.97 -10.25 -4.84
CA HIS A 74 15.35 -9.78 -4.62
C HIS A 74 15.40 -8.37 -4.00
N ALA A 75 14.53 -7.45 -4.44
CA ALA A 75 14.48 -6.11 -3.89
C ALA A 75 13.92 -6.13 -2.45
N MET A 76 12.90 -6.96 -2.17
CA MET A 76 12.35 -7.13 -0.82
C MET A 76 13.43 -7.62 0.15
N ALA A 77 14.20 -8.65 -0.21
CA ALA A 77 15.30 -9.15 0.63
C ALA A 77 16.33 -8.06 0.97
N LYS A 78 16.59 -7.12 0.05
CA LYS A 78 17.48 -5.98 0.31
C LYS A 78 16.83 -4.94 1.24
N VAL A 79 15.53 -4.70 1.11
CA VAL A 79 14.77 -3.83 2.02
C VAL A 79 14.76 -4.43 3.43
N GLU A 80 14.49 -5.72 3.55
CA GLU A 80 14.53 -6.47 4.81
C GLU A 80 15.88 -6.33 5.51
N LYS A 81 16.96 -6.54 4.78
CA LYS A 81 18.32 -6.37 5.30
C LYS A 81 18.59 -4.92 5.75
N ALA A 82 18.13 -3.93 4.98
CA ALA A 82 18.31 -2.53 5.32
C ALA A 82 17.52 -2.10 6.55
N MET A 83 16.34 -2.69 6.75
CA MET A 83 15.44 -2.37 7.87
C MET A 83 15.67 -3.25 9.11
N GLY A 84 16.45 -4.33 9.01
CA GLY A 84 16.65 -5.29 10.10
C GLY A 84 15.35 -6.01 10.51
N ALA A 85 14.42 -6.16 9.57
CA ALA A 85 13.10 -6.78 9.75
C ALA A 85 12.76 -7.58 8.50
N GLU A 86 11.88 -8.59 8.59
CA GLU A 86 11.55 -9.49 7.50
C GLU A 86 10.05 -9.45 7.17
N PHE A 87 9.73 -9.48 5.89
CA PHE A 87 8.35 -9.37 5.42
C PHE A 87 7.59 -10.68 5.68
N GLY A 88 6.63 -10.63 6.61
CA GLY A 88 5.87 -11.78 7.06
C GLY A 88 6.49 -12.56 8.21
N ASP A 89 7.67 -12.17 8.71
CA ASP A 89 8.25 -12.80 9.90
C ASP A 89 7.39 -12.54 11.15
N PRO A 90 7.01 -13.59 11.89
CA PRO A 90 6.22 -13.44 13.11
C PRO A 90 6.99 -12.83 14.29
N LYS A 91 8.32 -12.67 14.21
CA LYS A 91 9.16 -12.12 15.28
C LYS A 91 9.59 -10.68 15.03
N ARG A 92 9.97 -10.36 13.80
CA ARG A 92 10.44 -9.02 13.40
C ARG A 92 9.77 -8.58 12.10
N PRO A 93 8.45 -8.41 12.10
CA PRO A 93 7.71 -8.12 10.88
C PRO A 93 8.11 -6.78 10.26
N LEU A 94 8.36 -6.80 8.97
CA LEU A 94 8.44 -5.63 8.11
C LEU A 94 7.06 -5.32 7.58
N LEU A 95 6.61 -4.06 7.72
CA LEU A 95 5.41 -3.58 7.07
C LEU A 95 5.78 -2.62 5.94
N VAL A 96 5.03 -2.69 4.85
CA VAL A 96 5.25 -1.81 3.70
C VAL A 96 3.98 -1.09 3.27
N SER A 97 4.17 0.04 2.60
CA SER A 97 3.13 0.70 1.81
C SER A 97 3.31 0.38 0.33
N VAL A 98 2.20 0.25 -0.38
CA VAL A 98 2.15 0.09 -1.85
C VAL A 98 1.43 1.31 -2.42
N ARG A 99 2.16 2.15 -3.14
CA ARG A 99 1.66 3.47 -3.59
C ARG A 99 1.91 3.69 -5.07
N SER A 100 0.98 4.35 -5.73
CA SER A 100 1.15 4.80 -7.12
C SER A 100 2.26 5.85 -7.26
N GLY A 101 2.88 5.88 -8.43
CA GLY A 101 3.88 6.85 -8.82
C GLY A 101 3.74 7.25 -10.29
N ALA A 102 2.71 8.01 -10.65
CA ALA A 102 2.56 8.54 -11.99
C ALA A 102 3.66 9.57 -12.31
N ARG A 103 3.96 9.79 -13.59
CA ARG A 103 4.96 10.79 -14.04
C ARG A 103 4.57 12.20 -13.61
N GLN A 104 3.28 12.52 -13.71
CA GLN A 104 2.66 13.75 -13.24
C GLN A 104 1.80 13.45 -12.01
N SER A 105 1.76 14.37 -11.05
CA SER A 105 0.93 14.21 -9.85
C SER A 105 -0.55 14.20 -10.23
N MET A 106 -1.28 13.21 -9.69
CA MET A 106 -2.73 13.06 -9.88
C MET A 106 -3.38 12.87 -8.50
N PRO A 107 -3.54 13.97 -7.72
CA PRO A 107 -3.98 13.90 -6.32
C PRO A 107 -5.36 13.26 -6.19
N GLY A 108 -5.51 12.24 -5.33
CA GLY A 108 -6.78 11.56 -5.08
C GLY A 108 -7.28 10.64 -6.20
N MET A 109 -6.57 10.56 -7.34
CA MET A 109 -7.00 9.74 -8.49
C MET A 109 -6.51 8.31 -8.44
N MET A 110 -5.40 8.07 -7.74
CA MET A 110 -4.70 6.79 -7.72
C MET A 110 -4.75 6.14 -6.35
N GLU A 111 -4.73 4.84 -6.33
CA GLU A 111 -4.89 4.07 -5.09
C GLU A 111 -3.56 3.89 -4.32
N THR A 112 -3.72 3.62 -3.02
CA THR A 112 -2.64 3.33 -2.06
C THR A 112 -3.11 2.23 -1.12
N VAL A 113 -2.19 1.33 -0.73
CA VAL A 113 -2.43 0.36 0.34
C VAL A 113 -1.33 0.50 1.38
N LEU A 114 -1.72 0.74 2.63
CA LEU A 114 -0.81 0.91 3.76
C LEU A 114 -0.85 -0.32 4.67
N ASN A 115 0.19 -0.50 5.49
CA ASN A 115 0.31 -1.56 6.49
C ASN A 115 0.31 -2.98 5.89
N VAL A 116 0.70 -3.13 4.64
CA VAL A 116 0.83 -4.43 3.98
C VAL A 116 1.87 -5.27 4.72
N GLY A 117 1.52 -6.50 5.06
CA GLY A 117 2.30 -7.39 5.93
C GLY A 117 1.72 -7.57 7.33
N LEU A 118 0.69 -6.79 7.72
CA LEU A 118 -0.07 -7.09 8.94
C LEU A 118 -1.00 -8.29 8.70
N THR A 119 -0.75 -9.34 9.47
CA THR A 119 -1.47 -10.61 9.43
C THR A 119 -1.73 -11.10 10.85
N SER A 120 -2.54 -12.13 11.03
CA SER A 120 -2.75 -12.76 12.34
C SER A 120 -1.42 -13.22 12.99
N LYS A 121 -0.43 -13.59 12.17
CA LYS A 121 0.89 -14.06 12.61
C LYS A 121 1.85 -12.94 13.02
N THR A 122 1.74 -11.75 12.39
CA THR A 122 2.66 -10.64 12.63
C THR A 122 2.18 -9.67 13.69
N ILE A 123 0.88 -9.61 13.97
CA ILE A 123 0.26 -8.75 14.99
C ILE A 123 0.89 -8.92 16.39
N PRO A 124 1.12 -10.15 16.93
CA PRO A 124 1.69 -10.29 18.27
C PRO A 124 3.05 -9.61 18.43
N ALA A 125 3.96 -9.80 17.48
CA ALA A 125 5.27 -9.16 17.51
C ALA A 125 5.20 -7.62 17.34
N MET A 126 4.25 -7.13 16.55
CA MET A 126 4.01 -5.69 16.43
C MET A 126 3.52 -5.08 17.75
N ILE A 127 2.66 -5.79 18.49
CA ILE A 127 2.19 -5.37 19.83
C ILE A 127 3.37 -5.35 20.80
N GLU A 128 4.16 -6.40 20.84
CA GLU A 128 5.33 -6.51 21.71
C GLU A 128 6.33 -5.37 21.46
N ARG A 129 6.66 -5.11 20.19
CA ARG A 129 7.62 -4.07 19.80
C ARG A 129 7.11 -2.64 20.05
N SER A 130 5.86 -2.36 19.75
CA SER A 130 5.27 -1.04 19.93
C SER A 130 4.84 -0.78 21.37
N ARG A 131 4.61 -1.83 22.18
CA ARG A 131 3.95 -1.77 23.49
C ARG A 131 2.61 -1.02 23.43
N ASN A 132 1.95 -1.08 22.31
CA ASN A 132 0.71 -0.36 22.06
C ASN A 132 -0.24 -1.20 21.20
N GLU A 133 -1.02 -2.04 21.87
CA GLU A 133 -1.99 -2.93 21.25
C GLU A 133 -3.04 -2.14 20.46
N ARG A 134 -3.50 -1.00 21.01
CA ARG A 134 -4.46 -0.14 20.32
C ARG A 134 -3.96 0.35 18.98
N PHE A 135 -2.69 0.80 18.91
CA PHE A 135 -2.06 1.23 17.65
C PHE A 135 -2.06 0.11 16.61
N VAL A 136 -1.69 -1.11 17.02
CA VAL A 136 -1.57 -2.23 16.07
C VAL A 136 -2.93 -2.65 15.54
N TYR A 137 -3.95 -2.75 16.37
CA TYR A 137 -5.30 -3.09 15.90
C TYR A 137 -5.94 -1.95 15.09
N ASP A 138 -5.64 -0.68 15.39
CA ASP A 138 -6.08 0.42 14.52
C ASP A 138 -5.43 0.36 13.14
N ALA A 139 -4.12 0.07 13.07
CA ALA A 139 -3.42 -0.14 11.81
C ALA A 139 -4.00 -1.35 11.02
N TYR A 140 -4.34 -2.44 11.73
CA TYR A 140 -4.90 -3.63 11.10
C TYR A 140 -6.32 -3.41 10.58
N ARG A 141 -7.22 -2.80 11.35
CA ARG A 141 -8.57 -2.49 10.87
C ARG A 141 -8.53 -1.54 9.65
N ARG A 142 -7.58 -0.58 9.63
CA ARG A 142 -7.36 0.31 8.49
C ARG A 142 -6.87 -0.44 7.26
N LEU A 143 -5.95 -1.40 7.44
CA LEU A 143 -5.52 -2.27 6.34
C LEU A 143 -6.70 -3.05 5.77
N ILE A 144 -7.51 -3.70 6.62
CA ILE A 144 -8.67 -4.49 6.17
C ILE A 144 -9.63 -3.61 5.36
N MET A 145 -9.99 -2.43 5.89
CA MET A 145 -10.92 -1.50 5.23
C MET A 145 -10.38 -1.03 3.87
N MET A 146 -9.12 -0.59 3.84
CA MET A 146 -8.48 -0.07 2.63
C MET A 146 -8.27 -1.18 1.59
N TYR A 147 -7.81 -2.36 2.01
CA TYR A 147 -7.56 -3.48 1.13
C TYR A 147 -8.87 -4.05 0.54
N ALA A 148 -9.91 -4.16 1.35
CA ALA A 148 -11.22 -4.60 0.88
C ALA A 148 -11.77 -3.65 -0.19
N ASP A 149 -11.71 -2.33 0.03
CA ASP A 149 -12.15 -1.31 -0.93
C ASP A 149 -11.30 -1.31 -2.21
N VAL A 150 -9.97 -1.18 -2.04
CA VAL A 150 -9.05 -0.93 -3.16
C VAL A 150 -8.76 -2.19 -3.97
N VAL A 151 -8.51 -3.31 -3.27
CA VAL A 151 -8.03 -4.54 -3.91
C VAL A 151 -9.17 -5.51 -4.19
N MET A 152 -10.03 -5.74 -3.19
CA MET A 152 -11.01 -6.82 -3.29
C MET A 152 -12.30 -6.38 -3.99
N GLU A 153 -12.63 -5.07 -3.97
CA GLU A 153 -13.81 -4.52 -4.65
C GLU A 153 -13.42 -3.82 -5.95
N LYS A 154 -12.73 -2.68 -5.89
CA LYS A 154 -12.43 -1.85 -7.08
C LYS A 154 -11.55 -2.56 -8.11
N ALA A 155 -10.42 -3.12 -7.67
CA ALA A 155 -9.52 -3.83 -8.58
C ALA A 155 -10.10 -5.15 -9.11
N ALA A 156 -11.05 -5.75 -8.41
CA ALA A 156 -11.82 -6.88 -8.92
C ALA A 156 -12.88 -6.48 -9.96
N GLY A 157 -13.08 -5.19 -10.19
CA GLY A 157 -14.08 -4.66 -11.12
C GLY A 157 -15.51 -4.72 -10.58
N ILE A 158 -15.67 -4.81 -9.26
CA ILE A 158 -16.98 -4.77 -8.62
C ILE A 158 -17.39 -3.29 -8.51
N GLU A 159 -18.53 -2.94 -9.04
CA GLU A 159 -19.11 -1.61 -8.99
C GLU A 159 -20.42 -1.65 -8.19
N PRO A 160 -20.36 -1.44 -6.86
CA PRO A 160 -21.56 -1.41 -6.04
C PRO A 160 -22.40 -0.17 -6.36
N ALA A 161 -23.71 -0.22 -6.07
CA ALA A 161 -24.54 0.96 -6.09
C ALA A 161 -24.04 2.01 -5.08
N ASP A 162 -24.35 3.29 -5.31
CA ASP A 162 -23.95 4.39 -4.44
C ASP A 162 -24.32 4.12 -2.98
N GLY A 163 -23.36 4.29 -2.08
CA GLY A 163 -23.52 4.03 -0.66
C GLY A 163 -23.52 2.54 -0.25
N HIS A 164 -23.33 1.60 -1.19
CA HIS A 164 -23.32 0.16 -0.90
C HIS A 164 -21.93 -0.50 -1.04
N GLY A 165 -20.88 0.28 -1.34
CA GLY A 165 -19.51 -0.21 -1.39
C GLY A 165 -19.06 -0.80 -0.06
N ILE A 166 -18.12 -1.75 -0.13
CA ILE A 166 -17.62 -2.45 1.08
C ILE A 166 -17.08 -1.46 2.11
N ARG A 167 -16.37 -0.43 1.68
CA ARG A 167 -15.84 0.60 2.58
C ARG A 167 -16.95 1.26 3.39
N HIS A 168 -18.03 1.69 2.74
CA HIS A 168 -19.16 2.32 3.43
C HIS A 168 -19.81 1.39 4.45
N GLN A 169 -19.98 0.10 4.09
CA GLN A 169 -20.54 -0.90 5.01
C GLN A 169 -19.64 -1.11 6.25
N LEU A 170 -18.31 -1.12 6.08
CA LEU A 170 -17.37 -1.24 7.20
C LEU A 170 -17.35 0.03 8.07
N GLU A 171 -17.49 1.22 7.48
CA GLU A 171 -17.65 2.49 8.20
C GLU A 171 -18.95 2.49 9.03
N GLN A 172 -20.05 1.98 8.48
CA GLN A 172 -21.31 1.82 9.23
C GLN A 172 -21.18 0.93 10.46
N GLU A 173 -20.47 -0.21 10.35
CA GLU A 173 -20.21 -1.10 11.51
C GLU A 173 -19.43 -0.36 12.62
N MET A 174 -18.41 0.40 12.22
CA MET A 174 -17.61 1.19 13.17
C MET A 174 -18.44 2.30 13.84
N ASP A 175 -19.25 3.00 13.06
CA ASP A 175 -20.13 4.07 13.59
C ASP A 175 -21.23 3.52 14.49
N GLN A 176 -21.74 2.34 14.18
CA GLN A 176 -22.69 1.65 15.06
C GLN A 176 -22.07 1.31 16.41
N LEU A 177 -20.85 0.77 16.42
CA LEU A 177 -20.12 0.48 17.65
C LEU A 177 -19.86 1.76 18.47
N LYS A 178 -19.43 2.84 17.82
CA LYS A 178 -19.22 4.14 18.49
C LYS A 178 -20.51 4.65 19.14
N ARG A 179 -21.63 4.62 18.42
CA ARG A 179 -22.94 5.03 18.96
C ARG A 179 -23.35 4.19 20.17
N GLN A 180 -23.20 2.87 20.10
CA GLN A 180 -23.54 1.96 21.20
C GLN A 180 -22.73 2.25 22.48
N LYS A 181 -21.49 2.71 22.33
CA LYS A 181 -20.59 3.02 23.44
C LYS A 181 -20.55 4.50 23.85
N GLY A 182 -21.28 5.37 23.17
CA GLY A 182 -21.26 6.82 23.43
C GLY A 182 -19.95 7.50 23.03
N TYR A 183 -19.18 6.91 22.11
CA TYR A 183 -17.92 7.47 21.62
C TYR A 183 -18.15 8.50 20.51
N GLN A 184 -17.34 9.58 20.51
CA GLN A 184 -17.42 10.64 19.49
C GLN A 184 -16.38 10.47 18.42
N PHE A 185 -15.16 10.04 18.78
CA PHE A 185 -14.02 9.97 17.89
C PHE A 185 -13.49 8.54 17.72
N ASP A 186 -12.80 8.26 16.62
CA ASP A 186 -12.09 7.00 16.43
C ASP A 186 -11.01 6.78 17.50
N THR A 187 -10.50 7.87 18.10
CA THR A 187 -9.54 7.82 19.21
C THR A 187 -10.11 7.27 20.50
N ASP A 188 -11.42 7.25 20.66
CA ASP A 188 -12.09 6.73 21.86
C ASP A 188 -12.17 5.19 21.84
N LEU A 189 -12.02 4.58 20.66
CA LEU A 189 -12.02 3.13 20.50
C LEU A 189 -10.84 2.50 21.25
N THR A 190 -11.13 1.56 22.12
CA THR A 190 -10.13 0.78 22.86
C THR A 190 -9.44 -0.27 21.98
N ALA A 191 -8.36 -0.88 22.47
CA ALA A 191 -7.71 -2.00 21.77
C ALA A 191 -8.68 -3.17 21.55
N GLY A 192 -9.50 -3.49 22.56
CA GLY A 192 -10.53 -4.53 22.46
C GLY A 192 -11.59 -4.23 21.40
N ASP A 193 -12.02 -2.96 21.29
CA ASP A 193 -12.97 -2.52 20.26
C ASP A 193 -12.39 -2.66 18.88
N LEU A 194 -11.16 -2.23 18.69
CA LEU A 194 -10.47 -2.30 17.39
C LEU A 194 -10.20 -3.74 16.96
N LYS A 195 -9.87 -4.63 17.89
CA LYS A 195 -9.76 -6.07 17.66
C LYS A 195 -11.10 -6.65 17.21
N HIS A 196 -12.17 -6.33 17.94
CA HIS A 196 -13.54 -6.75 17.61
C HIS A 196 -13.93 -6.25 16.21
N LEU A 197 -13.68 -4.98 15.89
CA LEU A 197 -13.93 -4.40 14.56
C LEU A 197 -13.14 -5.10 13.45
N ALA A 198 -11.87 -5.44 13.69
CA ALA A 198 -11.08 -6.17 12.71
C ALA A 198 -11.70 -7.54 12.38
N ASP A 199 -12.18 -8.26 13.38
CA ASP A 199 -12.85 -9.56 13.18
C ASP A 199 -14.23 -9.41 12.51
N LEU A 200 -14.99 -8.39 12.89
CA LEU A 200 -16.27 -8.05 12.25
C LEU A 200 -16.08 -7.68 10.79
N PHE A 201 -15.08 -6.85 10.49
CA PHE A 201 -14.74 -6.43 9.13
C PHE A 201 -14.38 -7.62 8.24
N LYS A 202 -13.55 -8.54 8.71
CA LYS A 202 -13.23 -9.77 7.96
C LYS A 202 -14.49 -10.60 7.65
N LYS A 203 -15.38 -10.75 8.63
CA LYS A 203 -16.66 -11.44 8.42
C LYS A 203 -17.54 -10.73 7.39
N LYS A 204 -17.64 -9.40 7.48
CA LYS A 204 -18.42 -8.58 6.52
C LYS A 204 -17.82 -8.67 5.11
N VAL A 205 -16.50 -8.54 4.97
CA VAL A 205 -15.79 -8.70 3.69
C VAL A 205 -16.11 -10.06 3.06
N LYS A 206 -16.01 -11.16 3.83
CA LYS A 206 -16.37 -12.50 3.35
C LYS A 206 -17.83 -12.60 2.93
N ALA A 207 -18.74 -12.02 3.72
CA ALA A 207 -20.17 -12.06 3.43
C ALA A 207 -20.53 -11.29 2.15
N VAL A 208 -19.92 -10.12 1.93
CA VAL A 208 -20.22 -9.23 0.79
C VAL A 208 -19.46 -9.63 -0.46
N LEU A 209 -18.13 -9.76 -0.35
CA LEU A 209 -17.25 -10.00 -1.51
C LEU A 209 -17.02 -11.47 -1.81
N LYS A 210 -17.58 -12.39 -0.99
CA LYS A 210 -17.47 -13.86 -1.16
C LYS A 210 -16.04 -14.39 -1.17
N LYS A 211 -15.11 -13.63 -0.58
CA LYS A 211 -13.69 -13.98 -0.45
C LYS A 211 -13.21 -13.62 0.95
N ASP A 212 -12.31 -14.44 1.49
CA ASP A 212 -11.65 -14.14 2.76
C ASP A 212 -10.66 -13.00 2.57
N PHE A 213 -10.49 -12.16 3.60
CA PHE A 213 -9.41 -11.19 3.65
C PHE A 213 -8.06 -11.95 3.72
N PRO A 214 -7.07 -11.65 2.86
CA PRO A 214 -5.84 -12.43 2.81
C PRO A 214 -5.00 -12.27 4.07
N ASP A 215 -4.62 -13.40 4.67
CA ASP A 215 -3.74 -13.48 5.85
C ASP A 215 -2.30 -13.88 5.46
N ASP A 216 -1.98 -13.85 4.18
CA ASP A 216 -0.64 -14.03 3.63
C ASP A 216 -0.06 -12.67 3.18
N PRO A 217 1.15 -12.28 3.66
CA PRO A 217 1.73 -10.98 3.35
C PRO A 217 2.06 -10.81 1.88
N TYR A 218 2.48 -11.86 1.18
CA TYR A 218 2.78 -11.78 -0.25
C TYR A 218 1.51 -11.70 -1.11
N GLU A 219 0.43 -12.35 -0.69
CA GLU A 219 -0.88 -12.16 -1.32
C GLU A 219 -1.35 -10.71 -1.18
N GLN A 220 -1.20 -10.13 0.01
CA GLN A 220 -1.48 -8.71 0.24
C GLN A 220 -0.60 -7.80 -0.64
N LEU A 221 0.69 -8.08 -0.76
CA LEU A 221 1.64 -7.30 -1.57
C LEU A 221 1.25 -7.33 -3.05
N TRP A 222 1.04 -8.51 -3.62
CA TRP A 222 0.71 -8.65 -5.05
C TRP A 222 -0.68 -8.12 -5.37
N GLY A 223 -1.64 -8.28 -4.46
CA GLY A 223 -2.94 -7.65 -4.57
C GLY A 223 -2.83 -6.12 -4.62
N GLY A 224 -2.05 -5.53 -3.72
CA GLY A 224 -1.79 -4.09 -3.69
C GLY A 224 -1.09 -3.58 -4.96
N ILE A 225 -0.04 -4.28 -5.44
CA ILE A 225 0.65 -3.94 -6.69
C ILE A 225 -0.33 -3.96 -7.88
N GLY A 226 -1.14 -5.02 -7.99
CA GLY A 226 -2.13 -5.14 -9.04
C GLY A 226 -3.19 -4.04 -8.99
N ALA A 227 -3.70 -3.73 -7.80
CA ALA A 227 -4.69 -2.68 -7.61
C ALA A 227 -4.13 -1.29 -7.97
N VAL A 228 -2.87 -0.99 -7.64
CA VAL A 228 -2.22 0.26 -8.05
C VAL A 228 -2.12 0.34 -9.58
N PHE A 229 -1.70 -0.72 -10.28
CA PHE A 229 -1.71 -0.70 -11.74
C PHE A 229 -3.11 -0.52 -12.31
N GLN A 230 -4.10 -1.19 -11.74
CA GLN A 230 -5.49 -1.09 -12.21
C GLN A 230 -6.09 0.29 -11.94
N SER A 231 -5.67 0.98 -10.88
CA SER A 231 -6.13 2.34 -10.59
C SER A 231 -5.77 3.35 -11.69
N TRP A 232 -4.74 3.08 -12.50
CA TRP A 232 -4.42 3.91 -13.68
C TRP A 232 -5.60 4.01 -14.64
N ASN A 233 -6.35 2.94 -14.85
CA ASN A 233 -7.53 2.89 -15.70
C ASN A 233 -8.86 2.96 -14.92
N GLY A 234 -8.81 3.34 -13.65
CA GLY A 234 -10.01 3.66 -12.88
C GLY A 234 -10.73 4.90 -13.44
N LYS A 235 -12.04 4.94 -13.32
CA LYS A 235 -12.90 6.02 -13.89
C LYS A 235 -12.38 7.42 -13.56
N ARG A 236 -12.04 7.68 -12.29
CA ARG A 236 -11.51 8.98 -11.83
C ARG A 236 -10.19 9.33 -12.51
N ALA A 237 -9.25 8.38 -12.59
CA ALA A 237 -7.96 8.61 -13.20
C ALA A 237 -8.05 8.84 -14.71
N VAL A 238 -8.94 8.12 -15.39
CA VAL A 238 -9.21 8.31 -16.83
C VAL A 238 -9.79 9.70 -17.10
N SER A 239 -10.80 10.12 -16.33
CA SER A 239 -11.41 11.44 -16.47
C SER A 239 -10.40 12.56 -16.20
N TYR A 240 -9.61 12.43 -15.13
CA TYR A 240 -8.57 13.40 -14.79
C TYR A 240 -7.52 13.53 -15.92
N ARG A 241 -7.02 12.39 -16.43
CA ARG A 241 -6.06 12.41 -17.54
C ARG A 241 -6.58 13.08 -18.78
N LYS A 242 -7.86 12.86 -19.12
CA LYS A 242 -8.50 13.54 -20.28
C LYS A 242 -8.53 15.06 -20.10
N ILE A 243 -8.84 15.54 -18.90
CA ILE A 243 -8.89 16.97 -18.57
C ILE A 243 -7.49 17.58 -18.62
N GLU A 244 -6.51 16.92 -18.04
CA GLU A 244 -5.13 17.41 -17.92
C GLU A 244 -4.25 17.10 -19.15
N GLY A 245 -4.77 16.47 -20.20
CA GLY A 245 -4.01 16.10 -21.38
C GLY A 245 -2.89 15.08 -21.12
N ILE A 246 -3.03 14.22 -20.11
CA ILE A 246 -2.02 13.22 -19.74
C ILE A 246 -2.18 11.97 -20.63
N PRO A 247 -1.14 11.55 -21.39
CA PRO A 247 -1.20 10.39 -22.26
C PRO A 247 -1.50 9.08 -21.53
N GLU A 248 -2.38 8.29 -22.10
CA GLU A 248 -2.81 7.01 -21.50
C GLU A 248 -1.67 5.98 -21.42
N GLU A 249 -0.79 5.99 -22.42
CA GLU A 249 0.34 5.07 -22.54
C GLU A 249 1.45 5.29 -21.51
N TRP A 250 1.42 6.37 -20.74
CA TRP A 250 2.44 6.63 -19.71
C TRP A 250 2.45 5.63 -18.59
N GLY A 251 1.29 5.08 -18.23
CA GLY A 251 1.16 4.17 -17.10
C GLY A 251 1.51 4.80 -15.75
N THR A 252 1.57 3.99 -14.72
CA THR A 252 2.01 4.37 -13.38
C THR A 252 3.10 3.44 -12.88
N ALA A 253 4.06 3.97 -12.14
CA ALA A 253 4.97 3.17 -11.33
C ALA A 253 4.28 2.73 -10.03
N VAL A 254 4.84 1.71 -9.38
CA VAL A 254 4.44 1.30 -8.03
C VAL A 254 5.63 1.45 -7.08
N ASN A 255 5.44 2.19 -6.00
CA ASN A 255 6.43 2.34 -4.95
C ASN A 255 6.06 1.44 -3.77
N VAL A 256 6.91 0.46 -3.46
CA VAL A 256 6.84 -0.37 -2.27
C VAL A 256 7.88 0.14 -1.29
N GLN A 257 7.44 0.62 -0.12
CA GLN A 257 8.33 1.30 0.83
C GLN A 257 8.01 0.87 2.25
N SER A 258 9.07 0.65 3.05
CA SER A 258 8.92 0.33 4.47
C SER A 258 8.13 1.42 5.20
N MET A 259 7.22 0.98 6.09
CA MET A 259 6.43 1.87 6.93
C MET A 259 7.26 2.41 8.09
N VAL A 260 7.07 3.69 8.37
CA VAL A 260 7.48 4.34 9.62
C VAL A 260 6.26 4.96 10.27
N PHE A 261 6.21 4.95 11.61
CA PHE A 261 5.02 5.30 12.34
C PHE A 261 5.26 6.48 13.28
N GLY A 262 4.45 7.53 13.17
CA GLY A 262 4.48 8.69 14.06
C GLY A 262 3.43 8.67 15.16
N ASN A 263 2.79 7.52 15.40
CA ASN A 263 1.70 7.36 16.35
C ASN A 263 1.88 6.14 17.28
N THR A 264 3.13 5.69 17.47
CA THR A 264 3.45 4.56 18.36
C THR A 264 3.43 4.94 19.84
N GLY A 265 3.59 6.22 20.15
CA GLY A 265 3.58 6.72 21.53
C GLY A 265 3.84 8.23 21.60
N SER A 266 3.93 8.76 22.81
CA SER A 266 4.06 10.21 23.08
C SER A 266 5.34 10.86 22.54
N ARG A 267 6.35 10.06 22.17
CA ARG A 267 7.63 10.54 21.61
C ARG A 267 7.75 10.31 20.11
N SER A 268 6.66 9.94 19.43
CA SER A 268 6.61 9.77 17.98
C SER A 268 5.69 10.81 17.35
N GLY A 269 6.02 11.24 16.14
CA GLY A 269 5.24 12.22 15.41
C GLY A 269 5.41 12.08 13.91
N THR A 270 4.43 12.56 13.16
CA THR A 270 4.47 12.72 11.71
C THR A 270 4.00 14.11 11.36
N GLY A 271 4.49 14.63 10.24
CA GLY A 271 4.08 15.93 9.74
C GLY A 271 4.27 16.05 8.24
N VAL A 272 3.83 17.17 7.69
CA VAL A 272 4.03 17.56 6.29
C VAL A 272 4.72 18.91 6.28
N ALA A 273 5.82 19.02 5.53
CA ALA A 273 6.50 20.28 5.26
C ALA A 273 6.18 20.71 3.82
N PHE A 274 5.89 21.99 3.66
CA PHE A 274 5.75 22.64 2.36
C PHE A 274 6.95 23.56 2.16
N THR A 275 7.60 23.46 1.00
CA THR A 275 8.77 24.27 0.62
C THR A 275 8.43 25.20 -0.52
#